data_d9c629698dd3cff6aa775375ef69b5f1
#
_entry.id   d9c629698dd3cff6aa775375ef69b5f1
#
_cell.length_a   1.000
_cell.length_b   1.000
_cell.length_c   1.000
_cell.angle_alpha   90.00
_cell.angle_beta   90.00
_cell.angle_gamma   90.00
#
_symmetry.space_group_name_H-M   'P 1'
#
loop_
_entity.id
_entity.type
_entity.pdbx_description
1 polymer ?
#
loop_
_entity_poly.entity_id
_entity_poly.type
_entity_poly.pdbx_seq_one_letter_code
_entity_poly.pdbx_strand_id
1 'polypeptide(L)'
;MNTLPYDEIHIEELEVFANHGVFPEETRLGQKFLISLILYTDSRNAGKTDCLEKSVDYGEVSKFVTEYTKSHPCRLIEAAAEHLAEELLLRYELLKGVTLELKKPWAPVGLPLKTVSVKISRFWHTAYLGLGSNLGDKRGYLDNAVRALDEAKGCHVERVS
;
A
#
# COMPACT_ATOMS: atom_id res chain seq x y z
N MET A 1 20.01 -1.26 14.74
CA MET A 1 18.74 -0.90 14.08
C MET A 1 19.06 -0.71 12.61
N ASN A 2 18.55 -1.54 11.72
CA ASN A 2 18.66 -1.26 10.28
C ASN A 2 17.72 -0.11 9.98
N THR A 3 18.26 1.09 9.83
CA THR A 3 17.50 2.22 9.27
C THR A 3 17.27 1.92 7.80
N LEU A 4 16.03 1.92 7.38
CA LEU A 4 15.67 1.87 5.96
C LEU A 4 16.33 3.06 5.25
N PRO A 5 16.83 2.92 4.02
CA PRO A 5 17.52 4.00 3.30
C PRO A 5 16.55 5.03 2.71
N TYR A 6 15.35 5.19 3.27
CA TYR A 6 14.28 6.03 2.78
C TYR A 6 13.92 7.11 3.80
N ASP A 7 13.46 8.24 3.29
CA ASP A 7 12.81 9.28 4.09
C ASP A 7 11.35 8.89 4.37
N GLU A 8 10.76 9.45 5.42
CA GLU A 8 9.43 9.09 5.90
C GLU A 8 8.50 10.32 5.90
N ILE A 9 7.32 10.18 5.31
CA ILE A 9 6.20 11.13 5.46
C ILE A 9 5.15 10.43 6.33
N HIS A 10 4.77 11.07 7.43
CA HIS A 10 3.83 10.53 8.40
C HIS A 10 2.44 11.15 8.23
N ILE A 11 1.41 10.32 8.18
CA ILE A 11 0.00 10.69 8.32
C ILE A 11 -0.50 9.97 9.56
N GLU A 12 -0.91 10.73 10.58
CA GLU A 12 -1.27 10.16 11.87
C GLU A 12 -2.78 10.29 12.12
N GLU A 13 -3.39 9.14 12.46
CA GLU A 13 -4.77 9.02 12.92
C GLU A 13 -5.83 9.68 12.01
N LEU A 14 -5.65 9.53 10.68
CA LEU A 14 -6.68 9.94 9.71
C LEU A 14 -8.00 9.24 10.07
N GLU A 15 -9.01 10.03 10.46
CA GLU A 15 -10.30 9.50 10.86
C GLU A 15 -11.18 9.19 9.65
N VAL A 16 -11.64 7.95 9.55
CA VAL A 16 -12.52 7.49 8.48
C VAL A 16 -13.70 6.74 9.08
N PHE A 17 -14.92 7.08 8.66
CA PHE A 17 -16.11 6.30 8.98
C PHE A 17 -16.38 5.31 7.85
N ALA A 18 -16.36 4.00 8.16
CA ALA A 18 -16.47 2.93 7.16
C ALA A 18 -17.23 1.70 7.72
N ASN A 19 -17.54 0.76 6.82
CA ASN A 19 -18.42 -0.38 7.09
C ASN A 19 -17.66 -1.72 7.10
N HIS A 20 -16.43 -1.74 7.70
CA HIS A 20 -15.69 -2.98 7.87
C HIS A 20 -16.13 -3.71 9.14
N GLY A 21 -16.22 -5.02 9.06
CA GLY A 21 -16.48 -5.87 10.22
C GLY A 21 -17.07 -7.23 9.87
N VAL A 22 -17.03 -8.13 10.83
CA VAL A 22 -17.55 -9.50 10.71
C VAL A 22 -19.04 -9.56 11.01
N PHE A 23 -19.50 -8.74 11.96
CA PHE A 23 -20.90 -8.71 12.38
C PHE A 23 -21.75 -7.90 11.41
N PRO A 24 -23.00 -8.34 11.13
CA PRO A 24 -23.92 -7.60 10.26
C PRO A 24 -24.18 -6.16 10.71
N GLU A 25 -24.18 -5.92 12.03
CA GLU A 25 -24.36 -4.59 12.61
C GLU A 25 -23.24 -3.64 12.25
N GLU A 26 -22.00 -4.13 12.19
CA GLU A 26 -20.82 -3.33 11.83
C GLU A 26 -20.87 -2.92 10.36
N THR A 27 -21.25 -3.85 9.48
CA THR A 27 -21.34 -3.58 8.03
C THR A 27 -22.54 -2.70 7.68
N ARG A 28 -23.65 -2.77 8.47
CA ARG A 28 -24.84 -1.98 8.25
C ARG A 28 -24.73 -0.56 8.81
N LEU A 29 -24.23 -0.42 10.03
CA LEU A 29 -24.18 0.86 10.76
C LEU A 29 -22.88 1.61 10.51
N GLY A 30 -21.80 0.91 10.23
CA GLY A 30 -20.47 1.47 10.13
C GLY A 30 -19.91 1.89 11.49
N GLN A 31 -18.64 2.27 11.50
CA GLN A 31 -17.96 2.78 12.67
C GLN A 31 -16.73 3.61 12.29
N LYS A 32 -16.16 4.27 13.28
CA LYS A 32 -14.93 5.03 13.14
C LYS A 32 -13.72 4.10 13.08
N PHE A 33 -12.84 4.37 12.12
CA PHE A 33 -11.48 3.84 12.01
C PHE A 33 -10.48 4.99 12.08
N LEU A 34 -9.29 4.72 12.62
CA LEU A 34 -8.15 5.63 12.60
C LEU A 34 -7.05 4.97 11.79
N ILE A 35 -6.58 5.66 10.75
CA ILE A 35 -5.57 5.14 9.83
C ILE A 35 -4.33 5.98 9.96
N SER A 36 -3.21 5.35 10.33
CA SER A 36 -1.90 5.99 10.34
C SER A 36 -1.03 5.36 9.26
N LEU A 37 -0.28 6.20 8.55
CA LEU A 37 0.59 5.80 7.45
C LEU A 37 2.00 6.36 7.68
N ILE A 38 3.00 5.54 7.36
CA ILE A 38 4.37 5.99 7.09
C ILE A 38 4.62 5.69 5.62
N LEU A 39 4.83 6.75 4.84
CA LEU A 39 5.08 6.69 3.40
C LEU A 39 6.59 6.80 3.18
N TYR A 40 7.22 5.73 2.71
CA TYR A 40 8.67 5.69 2.45
C TYR A 40 8.97 6.17 1.04
N THR A 41 9.81 7.19 0.92
CA THR A 41 10.17 7.82 -0.36
C THR A 41 11.60 8.37 -0.35
N ASP A 42 12.08 8.86 -1.47
CA ASP A 42 13.31 9.67 -1.56
C ASP A 42 12.91 11.15 -1.74
N SER A 43 12.94 11.90 -0.66
CA SER A 43 12.52 13.31 -0.64
C SER A 43 13.60 14.30 -1.09
N ARG A 44 14.85 13.85 -1.37
CA ARG A 44 15.98 14.72 -1.67
C ARG A 44 15.74 15.64 -2.86
N ASN A 45 15.09 15.15 -3.89
CA ASN A 45 14.84 15.95 -5.10
C ASN A 45 13.77 17.01 -4.84
N ALA A 46 12.67 16.64 -4.17
CA ALA A 46 11.64 17.59 -3.75
C ALA A 46 12.22 18.68 -2.83
N GLY A 47 13.01 18.26 -1.82
CA GLY A 47 13.63 19.19 -0.87
C GLY A 47 14.63 20.18 -1.48
N LYS A 48 15.28 19.81 -2.61
CA LYS A 48 16.19 20.71 -3.33
C LYS A 48 15.50 21.66 -4.28
N THR A 49 14.34 21.28 -4.83
CA THR A 49 13.68 22.00 -5.93
C THR A 49 12.39 22.68 -5.51
N ASP A 50 11.88 22.38 -4.31
CA ASP A 50 10.57 22.85 -3.80
C ASP A 50 9.43 22.59 -4.80
N CYS A 51 9.43 21.38 -5.39
CA CYS A 51 8.55 21.00 -6.47
C CYS A 51 7.67 19.83 -6.01
N LEU A 52 6.34 20.04 -5.98
CA LEU A 52 5.37 19.05 -5.46
C LEU A 52 5.35 17.77 -6.30
N GLU A 53 5.54 17.88 -7.62
CA GLU A 53 5.55 16.73 -8.54
C GLU A 53 6.70 15.74 -8.27
N LYS A 54 7.68 16.17 -7.45
CA LYS A 54 8.81 15.32 -7.01
C LYS A 54 8.63 14.80 -5.58
N SER A 55 7.49 15.05 -4.98
CA SER A 55 7.11 14.58 -3.65
C SER A 55 5.84 13.74 -3.70
N VAL A 56 5.61 12.98 -2.63
CA VAL A 56 4.31 12.32 -2.43
C VAL A 56 3.36 13.36 -1.85
N ASP A 57 2.29 13.68 -2.59
CA ASP A 57 1.22 14.56 -2.10
C ASP A 57 0.39 13.81 -1.03
N TYR A 58 0.72 14.07 0.23
CA TYR A 58 0.00 13.47 1.36
C TYR A 58 -1.46 13.91 1.45
N GLY A 59 -1.82 15.05 0.86
CA GLY A 59 -3.20 15.51 0.78
C GLY A 59 -4.02 14.65 -0.18
N GLU A 60 -3.45 14.32 -1.36
CA GLU A 60 -4.06 13.39 -2.31
C GLU A 60 -4.11 11.98 -1.73
N VAL A 61 -3.03 11.51 -1.11
CA VAL A 61 -3.00 10.22 -0.42
C VAL A 61 -4.10 10.12 0.63
N SER A 62 -4.28 11.13 1.48
CA SER A 62 -5.31 11.13 2.52
C SER A 62 -6.73 11.07 1.96
N LYS A 63 -7.00 11.77 0.85
CA LYS A 63 -8.28 11.68 0.14
C LYS A 63 -8.51 10.29 -0.42
N PHE A 64 -7.52 9.75 -1.12
CA PHE A 64 -7.58 8.39 -1.68
C PHE A 64 -7.85 7.35 -0.59
N VAL A 65 -7.08 7.37 0.50
CA VAL A 65 -7.24 6.46 1.65
C VAL A 65 -8.67 6.53 2.20
N THR A 66 -9.20 7.74 2.37
CA THR A 66 -10.57 7.95 2.87
C THR A 66 -11.62 7.35 1.94
N GLU A 67 -11.51 7.62 0.63
CA GLU A 67 -12.46 7.14 -0.37
C GLU A 67 -12.37 5.62 -0.55
N TYR A 68 -11.16 5.09 -0.66
CA TYR A 68 -10.93 3.65 -0.81
C TYR A 68 -11.47 2.86 0.37
N THR A 69 -11.16 3.29 1.60
CA THR A 69 -11.63 2.64 2.83
C THR A 69 -13.16 2.61 2.91
N LYS A 70 -13.85 3.68 2.48
CA LYS A 70 -15.31 3.75 2.46
C LYS A 70 -15.94 2.87 1.39
N SER A 71 -15.33 2.79 0.21
CA SER A 71 -15.91 2.12 -0.96
C SER A 71 -15.60 0.61 -1.04
N HIS A 72 -14.62 0.12 -0.27
CA HIS A 72 -14.19 -1.28 -0.28
C HIS A 72 -14.34 -1.94 1.11
N PRO A 73 -15.57 -2.18 1.57
CA PRO A 73 -15.80 -2.78 2.87
C PRO A 73 -15.23 -4.21 2.93
N CYS A 74 -14.48 -4.50 4.00
CA CYS A 74 -13.89 -5.80 4.28
C CYS A 74 -14.46 -6.39 5.57
N ARG A 75 -14.51 -7.71 5.67
CA ARG A 75 -14.90 -8.38 6.91
C ARG A 75 -13.81 -8.27 7.98
N LEU A 76 -12.55 -8.34 7.56
CA LEU A 76 -11.38 -8.31 8.43
C LEU A 76 -10.61 -7.00 8.24
N ILE A 77 -10.15 -6.41 9.32
CA ILE A 77 -9.30 -5.21 9.27
C ILE A 77 -7.92 -5.53 8.66
N GLU A 78 -7.47 -6.76 8.76
CA GLU A 78 -6.25 -7.26 8.10
C GLU A 78 -6.39 -7.20 6.57
N ALA A 79 -7.52 -7.63 6.03
CA ALA A 79 -7.78 -7.55 4.59
C ALA A 79 -7.91 -6.10 4.13
N ALA A 80 -8.58 -5.25 4.90
CA ALA A 80 -8.68 -3.81 4.59
C ALA A 80 -7.31 -3.14 4.56
N ALA A 81 -6.44 -3.47 5.52
CA ALA A 81 -5.08 -2.95 5.58
C ALA A 81 -4.22 -3.43 4.41
N GLU A 82 -4.29 -4.73 4.07
CA GLU A 82 -3.53 -5.33 2.96
C GLU A 82 -3.90 -4.72 1.62
N HIS A 83 -5.19 -4.67 1.28
CA HIS A 83 -5.67 -4.11 0.02
C HIS A 83 -5.31 -2.62 -0.10
N LEU A 84 -5.47 -1.86 0.98
CA LEU A 84 -5.13 -0.43 0.97
C LEU A 84 -3.63 -0.20 0.78
N ALA A 85 -2.78 -1.01 1.43
CA ALA A 85 -1.33 -0.90 1.27
C ALA A 85 -0.88 -1.27 -0.16
N GLU A 86 -1.46 -2.32 -0.75
CA GLU A 86 -1.21 -2.70 -2.13
C GLU A 86 -1.59 -1.57 -3.11
N GLU A 87 -2.80 -1.03 -2.99
CA GLU A 87 -3.28 0.02 -3.88
C GLU A 87 -2.49 1.33 -3.75
N LEU A 88 -2.01 1.67 -2.54
CA LEU A 88 -1.11 2.80 -2.34
C LEU A 88 0.20 2.62 -3.12
N LEU A 89 0.82 1.45 -3.03
CA LEU A 89 2.08 1.16 -3.74
C LEU A 89 1.91 1.15 -5.26
N LEU A 90 0.79 0.63 -5.76
CA LEU A 90 0.51 0.58 -7.19
C LEU A 90 0.18 1.95 -7.77
N ARG A 91 -0.46 2.82 -6.98
CA ARG A 91 -0.94 4.13 -7.44
C ARG A 91 0.16 5.20 -7.41
N TYR A 92 1.03 5.17 -6.41
CA TYR A 92 2.01 6.24 -6.18
C TYR A 92 3.43 5.76 -6.45
N GLU A 93 3.92 5.99 -7.66
CA GLU A 93 5.24 5.52 -8.15
C GLU A 93 6.43 5.97 -7.29
N LEU A 94 6.31 7.13 -6.61
CA LEU A 94 7.35 7.64 -5.73
C LEU A 94 7.46 6.86 -4.41
N LEU A 95 6.45 6.05 -4.05
CA LEU A 95 6.50 5.22 -2.85
C LEU A 95 7.43 4.02 -3.06
N LYS A 96 8.34 3.84 -2.12
CA LYS A 96 9.23 2.68 -2.01
C LYS A 96 8.68 1.64 -1.03
N GLY A 97 7.82 2.08 -0.14
CA GLY A 97 7.14 1.26 0.84
C GLY A 97 6.06 2.04 1.57
N VAL A 98 5.24 1.33 2.31
CA VAL A 98 4.24 1.88 3.22
C VAL A 98 4.17 1.04 4.48
N THR A 99 4.15 1.70 5.64
CA THR A 99 3.67 1.09 6.89
C THR A 99 2.30 1.68 7.17
N LEU A 100 1.32 0.81 7.36
CA LEU A 100 -0.07 1.18 7.62
C LEU A 100 -0.50 0.58 8.95
N GLU A 101 -1.07 1.39 9.83
CA GLU A 101 -1.78 0.95 11.02
C GLU A 101 -3.26 1.34 10.91
N LEU A 102 -4.15 0.35 10.93
CA LEU A 102 -5.60 0.52 10.93
C LEU A 102 -6.12 0.16 12.32
N LYS A 103 -6.63 1.16 13.04
CA LYS A 103 -7.21 1.03 14.38
C LYS A 103 -8.73 1.02 14.31
N LYS A 104 -9.32 0.17 15.14
CA LYS A 104 -10.76 0.01 15.32
C LYS A 104 -11.13 0.31 16.79
N PRO A 105 -11.33 1.59 17.17
CA PRO A 105 -11.54 1.98 18.55
C PRO A 105 -12.81 1.38 19.17
N TRP A 106 -13.83 1.14 18.36
CA TRP A 106 -15.14 0.62 18.81
C TRP A 106 -15.33 -0.85 18.41
N ALA A 107 -14.24 -1.64 18.47
CA ALA A 107 -14.35 -3.07 18.20
C ALA A 107 -15.32 -3.75 19.19
N PRO A 108 -16.34 -4.48 18.70
CA PRO A 108 -17.38 -5.07 19.56
C PRO A 108 -16.90 -6.36 20.24
N VAL A 109 -15.84 -6.25 21.06
CA VAL A 109 -15.20 -7.39 21.74
C VAL A 109 -15.93 -7.77 23.04
N GLY A 110 -16.76 -6.84 23.58
CA GLY A 110 -17.48 -7.07 24.84
C GLY A 110 -16.60 -6.97 26.11
N LEU A 111 -15.35 -6.50 25.96
CA LEU A 111 -14.39 -6.32 27.04
C LEU A 111 -13.83 -4.89 27.01
N PRO A 112 -13.45 -4.32 28.17
CA PRO A 112 -12.85 -2.99 28.22
C PRO A 112 -11.46 -3.02 27.56
N LEU A 113 -11.32 -2.30 26.45
CA LEU A 113 -10.06 -2.10 25.74
C LEU A 113 -10.02 -0.72 25.11
N LYS A 114 -8.83 -0.21 24.82
CA LYS A 114 -8.66 1.10 24.18
C LYS A 114 -8.95 1.01 22.67
N THR A 115 -8.43 0.02 22.02
CA THR A 115 -8.57 -0.19 20.56
C THR A 115 -8.09 -1.58 20.18
N VAL A 116 -8.55 -2.07 19.04
CA VAL A 116 -7.92 -3.18 18.29
C VAL A 116 -7.25 -2.57 17.09
N SER A 117 -6.06 -3.01 16.72
CA SER A 117 -5.38 -2.55 15.51
C SER A 117 -4.64 -3.66 14.80
N VAL A 118 -4.44 -3.47 13.51
CA VAL A 118 -3.49 -4.21 12.68
C VAL A 118 -2.46 -3.22 12.15
N LYS A 119 -1.19 -3.61 12.19
CA LYS A 119 -0.09 -2.83 11.61
C LYS A 119 0.70 -3.72 10.67
N ILE A 120 0.84 -3.26 9.43
CA ILE A 120 1.58 -3.98 8.38
C ILE A 120 2.58 -3.06 7.71
N SER A 121 3.61 -3.63 7.10
CA SER A 121 4.56 -2.90 6.25
C SER A 121 4.71 -3.65 4.94
N ARG A 122 4.66 -2.93 3.82
CA ARG A 122 4.84 -3.47 2.46
C ARG A 122 5.82 -2.60 1.72
N PHE A 123 6.70 -3.23 0.95
CA PHE A 123 7.77 -2.56 0.21
C PHE A 123 7.89 -3.17 -1.18
N TRP A 124 8.31 -2.35 -2.13
CA TRP A 124 8.83 -2.85 -3.39
C TRP A 124 10.15 -3.58 -3.16
N HIS A 125 10.34 -4.69 -3.87
CA HIS A 125 11.56 -5.48 -3.81
C HIS A 125 12.07 -5.70 -5.23
N THR A 126 13.38 -5.48 -5.44
CA THR A 126 14.03 -5.86 -6.70
C THR A 126 14.32 -7.36 -6.68
N ALA A 127 13.87 -8.06 -7.72
CA ALA A 127 14.15 -9.47 -7.95
C ALA A 127 14.95 -9.64 -9.23
N TYR A 128 15.88 -10.59 -9.25
CA TYR A 128 16.66 -10.97 -10.43
C TYR A 128 16.18 -12.32 -10.93
N LEU A 129 15.73 -12.37 -12.19
CA LEU A 129 15.19 -13.58 -12.81
C LEU A 129 16.12 -14.03 -13.93
N GLY A 130 16.48 -15.32 -13.94
CA GLY A 130 17.16 -15.98 -15.05
C GLY A 130 16.13 -16.62 -15.98
N LEU A 131 16.03 -16.17 -17.22
CA LEU A 131 15.17 -16.76 -18.24
C LEU A 131 15.99 -17.56 -19.23
N GLY A 132 15.50 -18.74 -19.64
CA GLY A 132 16.17 -19.61 -20.61
C GLY A 132 15.18 -20.27 -21.57
N SER A 133 15.58 -20.43 -22.82
CA SER A 133 14.86 -21.23 -23.82
C SER A 133 15.84 -22.05 -24.68
N ASN A 134 15.51 -23.31 -24.92
CA ASN A 134 16.32 -24.24 -25.72
C ASN A 134 15.61 -24.82 -26.94
N LEU A 135 14.31 -24.50 -27.13
CA LEU A 135 13.47 -25.01 -28.22
C LEU A 135 12.88 -23.85 -29.04
N GLY A 136 12.64 -24.10 -30.33
CA GLY A 136 11.92 -23.22 -31.24
C GLY A 136 12.51 -21.82 -31.37
N ASP A 137 11.64 -20.82 -31.44
CA ASP A 137 12.01 -19.40 -31.47
C ASP A 137 12.40 -18.92 -30.06
N LYS A 138 13.65 -19.17 -29.71
CA LYS A 138 14.23 -18.86 -28.41
C LYS A 138 14.07 -17.38 -28.02
N ARG A 139 14.32 -16.47 -28.99
CA ARG A 139 14.23 -15.04 -28.74
C ARG A 139 12.81 -14.59 -28.52
N GLY A 140 11.86 -15.05 -29.37
CA GLY A 140 10.45 -14.73 -29.21
C GLY A 140 9.87 -15.20 -27.88
N TYR A 141 10.29 -16.39 -27.39
CA TYR A 141 9.86 -16.87 -26.07
C TYR A 141 10.41 -16.00 -24.93
N LEU A 142 11.66 -15.55 -25.00
CA LEU A 142 12.25 -14.67 -23.98
C LEU A 142 11.61 -13.29 -23.99
N ASP A 143 11.40 -12.69 -25.16
CA ASP A 143 10.75 -11.38 -25.31
C ASP A 143 9.30 -11.42 -24.78
N ASN A 144 8.57 -12.51 -25.05
CA ASN A 144 7.21 -12.71 -24.52
C ASN A 144 7.20 -12.88 -22.99
N ALA A 145 8.18 -13.60 -22.44
CA ALA A 145 8.28 -13.76 -20.98
C ALA A 145 8.58 -12.42 -20.27
N VAL A 146 9.48 -11.60 -20.83
CA VAL A 146 9.77 -10.25 -20.31
C VAL A 146 8.52 -9.39 -20.34
N ARG A 147 7.78 -9.39 -21.47
CA ARG A 147 6.53 -8.64 -21.60
C ARG A 147 5.47 -9.10 -20.59
N ALA A 148 5.28 -10.41 -20.44
CA ALA A 148 4.33 -10.96 -19.50
C ALA A 148 4.65 -10.61 -18.05
N LEU A 149 5.93 -10.50 -17.68
CA LEU A 149 6.37 -10.04 -16.37
C LEU A 149 6.08 -8.55 -16.19
N ASP A 150 6.33 -7.71 -17.18
CA ASP A 150 6.09 -6.27 -17.10
C ASP A 150 4.59 -5.92 -17.06
N GLU A 151 3.74 -6.76 -17.70
CA GLU A 151 2.29 -6.62 -17.69
C GLU A 151 1.62 -7.19 -16.43
N ALA A 152 2.35 -7.96 -15.62
CA ALA A 152 1.80 -8.56 -14.39
C ALA A 152 1.57 -7.50 -13.31
N LYS A 153 0.37 -7.52 -12.69
CA LYS A 153 0.04 -6.58 -11.60
C LYS A 153 1.10 -6.63 -10.50
N GLY A 154 1.62 -5.47 -10.12
CA GLY A 154 2.64 -5.36 -9.09
C GLY A 154 4.05 -5.77 -9.52
N CYS A 155 4.29 -5.90 -10.82
CA CYS A 155 5.61 -6.12 -11.39
C CYS A 155 5.98 -4.97 -12.33
N HIS A 156 7.27 -4.66 -12.40
CA HIS A 156 7.83 -3.76 -13.40
C HIS A 156 9.23 -4.22 -13.76
N VAL A 157 9.53 -4.34 -15.06
CA VAL A 157 10.84 -4.76 -15.54
C VAL A 157 11.76 -3.55 -15.62
N GLU A 158 12.64 -3.38 -14.65
CA GLU A 158 13.57 -2.25 -14.61
C GLU A 158 14.67 -2.36 -15.68
N ARG A 159 15.15 -3.60 -15.95
CA ARG A 159 16.28 -3.83 -16.84
C ARG A 159 16.32 -5.25 -17.37
N VAL A 160 16.67 -5.38 -18.65
CA VAL A 160 17.01 -6.66 -19.32
C VAL A 160 18.47 -6.62 -19.72
N SER A 161 19.23 -7.74 -19.51
CA SER A 161 20.64 -7.87 -19.89
C SER A 161 20.80 -8.33 -21.34
#